data_5d2a815205a5a350ed6588ae47c7786f
#
_entry.id   5d2a815205a5a350ed6588ae47c7786f
#
_cell.length_a   1.000
_cell.length_b   1.000
_cell.length_c   1.000
_cell.angle_alpha   90.00
_cell.angle_beta   90.00
_cell.angle_gamma   90.00
#
_symmetry.space_group_name_H-M   'P 1'
#
loop_
_entity.id
_entity.type
_entity.pdbx_description
1 polymer ?
#
loop_
_entity_poly.entity_id
_entity_poly.type
_entity_poly.pdbx_seq_one_letter_code
_entity_poly.pdbx_strand_id
1 'polypeptide(L)'
;MYTFVTSLNKEYWESTSKVNLQSWCEHLPSEVKIVLYSEDYIDVGSVHPRIIYKNLYDAAPELVAFKERHKDNPHYNGKVGHKQEGTTKAFKWRGIKFAHKTFAIFSESKIQDTGWLTWLDADVLMHTEMTAEFLEKLFPKHKSISYLGRPGEYDECGLM
;
A
#
# COMPACT_ATOMS: atom_id res chain seq x y z
N MET A 1 16.57 -8.83 -3.26
CA MET A 1 15.87 -8.32 -2.04
C MET A 1 14.49 -7.81 -2.45
N TYR A 2 13.47 -8.06 -1.65
CA TYR A 2 12.11 -7.61 -1.88
C TYR A 2 11.60 -6.83 -0.68
N THR A 3 11.01 -5.67 -0.92
CA THR A 3 10.35 -4.87 0.11
C THR A 3 8.90 -4.66 -0.28
N PHE A 4 7.99 -5.16 0.53
CA PHE A 4 6.56 -4.97 0.37
C PHE A 4 6.12 -3.78 1.21
N VAL A 5 5.48 -2.82 0.59
CA VAL A 5 5.03 -1.57 1.20
C VAL A 5 3.52 -1.47 1.13
N THR A 6 2.92 -1.03 2.20
CA THR A 6 1.51 -0.66 2.24
C THR A 6 1.28 0.57 3.10
N SER A 7 0.10 1.17 3.01
CA SER A 7 -0.32 2.21 3.94
C SER A 7 -1.77 2.05 4.35
N LEU A 8 -2.09 2.39 5.58
CA LEU A 8 -3.42 2.34 6.13
C LEU A 8 -3.55 3.26 7.35
N ASN A 9 -4.77 3.56 7.76
CA ASN A 9 -5.06 4.23 9.02
C ASN A 9 -5.39 3.23 10.14
N LYS A 10 -5.48 3.71 11.36
CA LYS A 10 -5.75 2.88 12.54
C LYS A 10 -7.10 2.15 12.46
N GLU A 11 -8.14 2.82 11.97
CA GLU A 11 -9.46 2.22 11.81
C GLU A 11 -9.42 0.99 10.89
N TYR A 12 -8.71 1.11 9.77
CA TYR A 12 -8.57 0.02 8.81
C TYR A 12 -7.69 -1.11 9.34
N TRP A 13 -6.68 -0.78 10.14
CA TRP A 13 -5.86 -1.76 10.85
C TRP A 13 -6.71 -2.64 11.78
N GLU A 14 -7.53 -2.02 12.62
CA GLU A 14 -8.34 -2.74 13.61
C GLU A 14 -9.47 -3.56 12.96
N SER A 15 -10.02 -3.09 11.85
CA SER A 15 -11.17 -3.75 11.21
C SER A 15 -10.77 -4.92 10.30
N THR A 16 -9.64 -4.84 9.60
CA THR A 16 -9.33 -5.77 8.50
C THR A 16 -7.86 -6.11 8.37
N SER A 17 -7.00 -5.10 8.34
CA SER A 17 -5.63 -5.28 7.81
C SER A 17 -4.68 -5.99 8.77
N LYS A 18 -4.99 -6.03 10.06
CA LYS A 18 -4.20 -6.76 11.06
C LYS A 18 -4.04 -8.24 10.68
N VAL A 19 -5.14 -8.90 10.33
CA VAL A 19 -5.14 -10.31 9.91
C VAL A 19 -4.44 -10.48 8.57
N ASN A 20 -4.65 -9.53 7.64
CA ASN A 20 -4.02 -9.59 6.33
C ASN A 20 -2.50 -9.47 6.43
N LEU A 21 -1.98 -8.49 7.16
CA LEU A 21 -0.53 -8.33 7.34
C LEU A 21 0.09 -9.51 8.11
N GLN A 22 -0.64 -10.10 9.04
CA GLN A 22 -0.22 -11.34 9.67
C GLN A 22 -0.06 -12.45 8.63
N SER A 23 -1.03 -12.62 7.72
CA SER A 23 -0.95 -13.63 6.64
C SER A 23 0.25 -13.38 5.71
N TRP A 24 0.64 -12.11 5.49
CA TRP A 24 1.85 -11.81 4.72
C TRP A 24 3.10 -12.32 5.44
N CYS A 25 3.15 -12.16 6.76
CA CYS A 25 4.27 -12.66 7.55
C CYS A 25 4.36 -14.19 7.55
N GLU A 26 3.24 -14.88 7.43
CA GLU A 26 3.15 -16.33 7.41
C GLU A 26 3.49 -16.91 6.03
N HIS A 27 3.14 -16.21 4.94
CA HIS A 27 3.18 -16.75 3.59
C HIS A 27 4.27 -16.15 2.69
N LEU A 28 4.85 -15.00 3.05
CA LEU A 28 5.99 -14.43 2.34
C LEU A 28 7.30 -15.04 2.87
N PRO A 29 8.30 -15.28 1.99
CA PRO A 29 9.64 -15.69 2.40
C PRO A 29 10.22 -14.80 3.50
N SER A 30 11.00 -15.38 4.40
CA SER A 30 11.53 -14.67 5.58
C SER A 30 12.43 -13.47 5.24
N GLU A 31 13.07 -13.48 4.10
CA GLU A 31 13.91 -12.41 3.57
C GLU A 31 13.14 -11.22 2.99
N VAL A 32 11.83 -11.34 2.83
CA VAL A 32 10.97 -10.24 2.37
C VAL A 32 10.75 -9.26 3.52
N LYS A 33 11.08 -8.00 3.28
CA LYS A 33 10.82 -6.90 4.20
C LYS A 33 9.39 -6.42 4.04
N ILE A 34 8.66 -6.24 5.13
CA ILE A 34 7.28 -5.73 5.14
C ILE A 34 7.27 -4.39 5.85
N VAL A 35 6.86 -3.33 5.14
CA VAL A 35 6.84 -1.96 5.65
C VAL A 35 5.42 -1.42 5.64
N LEU A 36 4.94 -1.02 6.81
CA LEU A 36 3.66 -0.38 7.00
C LEU A 36 3.84 1.11 7.27
N TYR A 37 3.30 1.94 6.40
CA TYR A 37 3.16 3.37 6.63
C TYR A 37 1.77 3.70 7.18
N SER A 38 1.71 4.51 8.23
CA SER A 38 0.44 5.02 8.73
C SER A 38 0.59 6.45 9.24
N GLU A 39 -0.48 7.24 9.13
CA GLU A 39 -0.58 8.56 9.76
C GLU A 39 -0.87 8.44 11.28
N ASP A 40 -1.39 7.30 11.72
CA ASP A 40 -1.66 6.98 13.11
C ASP A 40 -0.56 6.09 13.68
N TYR A 41 -0.32 6.17 14.99
CA TYR A 41 0.51 5.17 15.63
C TYR A 41 -0.20 3.81 15.68
N ILE A 42 0.52 2.77 15.22
CA ILE A 42 0.05 1.38 15.19
C ILE A 42 1.12 0.51 15.84
N ASP A 43 0.72 -0.24 16.87
CA ASP A 43 1.57 -1.26 17.48
C ASP A 43 1.58 -2.52 16.61
N VAL A 44 2.50 -2.56 15.66
CA VAL A 44 2.70 -3.71 14.78
C VAL A 44 3.44 -4.86 15.46
N GLY A 45 4.22 -4.57 16.49
CA GLY A 45 5.01 -5.57 17.23
C GLY A 45 4.12 -6.58 17.95
N SER A 46 2.91 -6.18 18.34
CA SER A 46 1.91 -7.07 18.91
C SER A 46 1.36 -8.11 17.93
N VAL A 47 1.57 -7.91 16.62
CA VAL A 47 1.12 -8.82 15.56
C VAL A 47 2.26 -9.69 15.07
N HIS A 48 3.32 -9.06 14.57
CA HIS A 48 4.48 -9.80 14.07
C HIS A 48 5.74 -8.91 14.02
N PRO A 49 6.90 -9.41 14.51
CA PRO A 49 8.15 -8.63 14.56
C PRO A 49 8.75 -8.30 13.17
N ARG A 50 8.28 -8.95 12.10
CA ARG A 50 8.72 -8.66 10.73
C ARG A 50 8.11 -7.39 10.15
N ILE A 51 7.03 -6.88 10.73
CA ILE A 51 6.38 -5.67 10.22
C ILE A 51 7.12 -4.44 10.75
N ILE A 52 7.64 -3.65 9.84
CA ILE A 52 8.33 -2.40 10.15
C ILE A 52 7.32 -1.26 10.03
N TYR A 53 6.98 -0.66 11.15
CA TYR A 53 6.12 0.53 11.18
C TYR A 53 6.93 1.79 10.88
N LYS A 54 6.33 2.68 10.09
CA LYS A 54 6.84 4.04 9.85
C LYS A 54 5.69 5.05 9.89
N ASN A 55 5.91 6.18 10.57
CA ASN A 55 4.96 7.29 10.50
C ASN A 55 5.01 7.95 9.12
N LEU A 56 3.85 8.02 8.46
CA LEU A 56 3.77 8.53 7.09
C LEU A 56 4.00 10.05 7.01
N TYR A 57 3.59 10.81 8.02
CA TYR A 57 3.79 12.26 8.04
C TYR A 57 5.25 12.64 8.32
N ASP A 58 5.95 11.84 9.13
CA ASP A 58 7.38 12.04 9.37
C ASP A 58 8.19 11.69 8.11
N ALA A 59 7.80 10.64 7.40
CA ALA A 59 8.48 10.20 6.18
C ALA A 59 8.16 11.05 4.94
N ALA A 60 6.97 11.66 4.92
CA ALA A 60 6.45 12.46 3.81
C ALA A 60 5.69 13.71 4.31
N PRO A 61 6.38 14.72 4.87
CA PRO A 61 5.73 15.93 5.34
C PRO A 61 4.98 16.67 4.21
N GLU A 62 5.38 16.47 2.96
CA GLU A 62 4.71 17.01 1.77
C GLU A 62 3.27 16.50 1.62
N LEU A 63 2.96 15.32 2.18
CA LEU A 63 1.58 14.78 2.20
C LEU A 63 0.66 15.67 3.03
N VAL A 64 1.14 16.21 4.14
CA VAL A 64 0.37 17.14 4.98
C VAL A 64 0.01 18.37 4.18
N ALA A 65 0.99 18.97 3.50
CA ALA A 65 0.77 20.14 2.65
C ALA A 65 -0.17 19.83 1.47
N PHE A 66 -0.07 18.63 0.87
CA PHE A 66 -0.97 18.18 -0.18
C PHE A 66 -2.41 18.05 0.34
N LYS A 67 -2.61 17.40 1.49
CA LYS A 67 -3.94 17.24 2.11
C LYS A 67 -4.56 18.59 2.42
N GLU A 68 -3.81 19.50 3.02
CA GLU A 68 -4.28 20.85 3.35
C GLU A 68 -4.68 21.64 2.10
N ARG A 69 -3.87 21.61 1.05
CA ARG A 69 -4.18 22.28 -0.23
C ARG A 69 -5.46 21.78 -0.87
N HIS A 70 -5.80 20.53 -0.71
CA HIS A 70 -6.91 19.87 -1.42
C HIS A 70 -8.11 19.52 -0.54
N LYS A 71 -8.07 19.85 0.76
CA LYS A 71 -9.12 19.49 1.72
C LYS A 71 -10.53 19.94 1.31
N ASP A 72 -10.63 21.11 0.68
CA ASP A 72 -11.91 21.70 0.24
C ASP A 72 -12.19 21.46 -1.25
N ASN A 73 -11.29 20.79 -1.97
CA ASN A 73 -11.48 20.49 -3.37
C ASN A 73 -12.36 19.22 -3.51
N PRO A 74 -13.59 19.39 -4.04
CA PRO A 74 -14.54 18.27 -4.13
C PRO A 74 -14.06 17.15 -5.04
N HIS A 75 -13.14 17.42 -5.98
CA HIS A 75 -12.54 16.41 -6.88
C HIS A 75 -11.47 15.55 -6.20
N TYR A 76 -10.99 15.95 -5.02
CA TYR A 76 -9.94 15.20 -4.29
C TYR A 76 -10.41 14.62 -2.97
N ASN A 77 -11.45 15.21 -2.36
CA ASN A 77 -11.94 14.80 -1.03
C ASN A 77 -13.15 13.86 -1.06
N GLY A 78 -13.56 13.40 -2.23
CA GLY A 78 -14.68 12.47 -2.40
C GLY A 78 -16.07 13.12 -2.42
N LYS A 79 -16.16 14.45 -2.36
CA LYS A 79 -17.45 15.17 -2.32
C LYS A 79 -18.14 15.36 -3.67
N VAL A 80 -17.42 15.24 -4.79
CA VAL A 80 -18.01 15.35 -6.17
C VAL A 80 -18.79 14.10 -6.52
N GLY A 81 -19.06 13.26 -5.85
CA GLY A 81 -19.71 12.06 -6.28
C GLY A 81 -21.03 11.77 -5.58
N HIS A 82 -21.62 12.75 -4.89
CA HIS A 82 -22.89 12.51 -4.21
C HIS A 82 -23.99 11.98 -5.13
N LYS A 83 -23.95 12.27 -6.45
CA LYS A 83 -24.81 11.63 -7.47
C LYS A 83 -24.36 10.18 -7.82
N GLN A 84 -23.21 9.76 -7.35
CA GLN A 84 -22.64 8.44 -7.55
C GLN A 84 -22.41 7.71 -6.20
N GLU A 85 -22.86 8.35 -5.11
CA GLU A 85 -22.82 7.77 -3.76
C GLU A 85 -23.55 6.42 -3.79
N GLY A 86 -22.87 5.37 -3.30
CA GLY A 86 -23.37 4.01 -3.46
C GLY A 86 -22.99 3.31 -4.78
N THR A 87 -22.36 4.00 -5.73
CA THR A 87 -21.84 3.36 -6.93
C THR A 87 -20.35 3.00 -6.77
N THR A 88 -19.89 1.96 -7.50
CA THR A 88 -18.48 1.52 -7.54
C THR A 88 -17.52 2.60 -8.08
N LYS A 89 -18.03 3.73 -8.57
CA LYS A 89 -17.25 4.82 -9.18
C LYS A 89 -16.92 5.96 -8.21
N ALA A 90 -17.57 6.04 -7.05
CA ALA A 90 -17.37 7.11 -6.08
C ALA A 90 -15.92 7.22 -5.56
N PHE A 91 -15.19 6.11 -5.52
CA PHE A 91 -13.79 6.09 -5.07
C PHE A 91 -12.83 6.90 -5.95
N LYS A 92 -13.15 7.10 -7.24
CA LYS A 92 -12.29 7.85 -8.19
C LYS A 92 -12.02 9.30 -7.75
N TRP A 93 -12.88 9.86 -6.91
CA TRP A 93 -12.80 11.23 -6.42
C TRP A 93 -12.15 11.35 -5.03
N ARG A 94 -11.45 10.33 -4.59
CA ARG A 94 -10.74 10.30 -3.29
C ARG A 94 -9.23 10.48 -3.45
N GLY A 95 -8.81 11.47 -4.23
CA GLY A 95 -7.39 11.71 -4.50
C GLY A 95 -6.55 11.91 -3.23
N ILE A 96 -7.10 12.56 -2.18
CA ILE A 96 -6.43 12.68 -0.88
C ILE A 96 -6.16 11.31 -0.25
N LYS A 97 -7.13 10.39 -0.30
CA LYS A 97 -6.95 9.02 0.21
C LYS A 97 -5.89 8.26 -0.58
N PHE A 98 -5.93 8.36 -1.92
CA PHE A 98 -4.96 7.67 -2.78
C PHE A 98 -3.55 8.26 -2.70
N ALA A 99 -3.41 9.52 -2.31
CA ALA A 99 -2.11 10.14 -2.09
C ALA A 99 -1.26 9.38 -1.06
N HIS A 100 -1.87 8.80 -0.02
CA HIS A 100 -1.14 8.01 0.98
C HIS A 100 -0.33 6.88 0.33
N LYS A 101 -0.91 6.15 -0.61
CA LYS A 101 -0.22 5.11 -1.39
C LYS A 101 1.00 5.66 -2.10
N THR A 102 0.81 6.73 -2.87
CA THR A 102 1.88 7.36 -3.65
C THR A 102 3.01 7.84 -2.75
N PHE A 103 2.68 8.55 -1.67
CA PHE A 103 3.69 9.08 -0.75
C PHE A 103 4.42 7.97 0.03
N ALA A 104 3.74 6.89 0.41
CA ALA A 104 4.38 5.74 1.04
C ALA A 104 5.39 5.05 0.11
N ILE A 105 5.00 4.80 -1.15
CA ILE A 105 5.90 4.23 -2.16
C ILE A 105 7.13 5.11 -2.37
N PHE A 106 6.94 6.40 -2.61
CA PHE A 106 8.07 7.32 -2.84
C PHE A 106 8.95 7.50 -1.61
N SER A 107 8.38 7.48 -0.40
CA SER A 107 9.19 7.56 0.82
C SER A 107 10.08 6.33 0.98
N GLU A 108 9.56 5.13 0.73
CA GLU A 108 10.39 3.92 0.80
C GLU A 108 11.41 3.88 -0.35
N SER A 109 11.05 4.31 -1.55
CA SER A 109 11.97 4.32 -2.70
C SER A 109 13.20 5.22 -2.51
N LYS A 110 13.10 6.28 -1.71
CA LYS A 110 14.24 7.17 -1.40
C LYS A 110 15.32 6.52 -0.53
N ILE A 111 14.96 5.48 0.21
CA ILE A 111 15.85 4.80 1.19
C ILE A 111 16.20 3.37 0.79
N GLN A 112 15.59 2.85 -0.25
CA GLN A 112 15.89 1.53 -0.77
C GLN A 112 16.80 1.64 -2.00
N ASP A 113 18.06 1.21 -1.84
CA ASP A 113 19.06 1.34 -2.89
C ASP A 113 18.99 0.23 -3.94
N THR A 114 18.50 -0.96 -3.58
CA THR A 114 18.52 -2.14 -4.45
C THR A 114 17.31 -3.05 -4.26
N GLY A 115 16.99 -3.82 -5.30
CA GLY A 115 15.93 -4.82 -5.27
C GLY A 115 14.58 -4.28 -5.72
N TRP A 116 13.54 -5.05 -5.45
CA TRP A 116 12.18 -4.71 -5.81
C TRP A 116 11.45 -4.03 -4.66
N LEU A 117 10.90 -2.86 -4.95
CA LEU A 117 9.92 -2.18 -4.12
C LEU A 117 8.53 -2.52 -4.64
N THR A 118 7.74 -3.18 -3.83
CA THR A 118 6.43 -3.70 -4.22
C THR A 118 5.35 -3.07 -3.36
N TRP A 119 4.40 -2.44 -4.01
CA TRP A 119 3.16 -2.07 -3.32
C TRP A 119 2.23 -3.28 -3.24
N LEU A 120 1.62 -3.48 -2.09
CA LEU A 120 0.54 -4.43 -1.89
C LEU A 120 -0.58 -3.77 -1.08
N ASP A 121 -1.80 -3.79 -1.59
CA ASP A 121 -2.94 -3.21 -0.89
C ASP A 121 -3.20 -3.98 0.43
N ALA A 122 -3.46 -3.23 1.51
CA ALA A 122 -3.59 -3.78 2.85
C ALA A 122 -4.83 -4.67 3.08
N ASP A 123 -5.72 -4.75 2.09
CA ASP A 123 -6.88 -5.65 2.08
C ASP A 123 -6.61 -7.02 1.42
N VAL A 124 -5.40 -7.24 0.95
CA VAL A 124 -4.99 -8.53 0.39
C VAL A 124 -4.70 -9.53 1.51
N LEU A 125 -5.43 -10.63 1.52
CA LEU A 125 -5.20 -11.78 2.38
C LEU A 125 -4.45 -12.85 1.60
N MET A 126 -3.31 -13.30 2.11
CA MET A 126 -2.56 -14.41 1.51
C MET A 126 -3.04 -15.74 2.07
N HIS A 127 -3.29 -16.69 1.17
CA HIS A 127 -3.79 -18.03 1.52
C HIS A 127 -2.79 -19.14 1.20
N THR A 128 -1.73 -18.80 0.46
CA THR A 128 -0.77 -19.78 -0.05
C THR A 128 0.63 -19.21 0.06
N GLU A 129 1.59 -20.05 0.38
CA GLU A 129 2.99 -19.69 0.43
C GLU A 129 3.48 -19.12 -0.90
N MET A 130 4.09 -17.96 -0.84
CA MET A 130 4.72 -17.29 -1.97
C MET A 130 6.20 -17.60 -1.95
N THR A 131 6.63 -18.57 -2.75
CA THR A 131 8.03 -19.01 -2.77
C THR A 131 8.96 -17.95 -3.37
N ALA A 132 10.25 -18.03 -3.04
CA ALA A 132 11.28 -17.16 -3.64
C ALA A 132 11.31 -17.31 -5.18
N GLU A 133 11.14 -18.53 -5.70
CA GLU A 133 11.04 -18.80 -7.15
C GLU A 133 9.84 -18.10 -7.78
N PHE A 134 8.69 -18.09 -7.10
CA PHE A 134 7.51 -17.36 -7.58
C PHE A 134 7.76 -15.85 -7.62
N LEU A 135 8.41 -15.28 -6.58
CA LEU A 135 8.78 -13.87 -6.57
C LEU A 135 9.75 -13.51 -7.71
N GLU A 136 10.71 -14.37 -8.04
CA GLU A 136 11.60 -14.15 -9.18
C GLU A 136 10.88 -14.15 -10.52
N LYS A 137 9.84 -14.95 -10.67
CA LYS A 137 8.96 -14.94 -11.86
C LYS A 137 8.10 -13.69 -11.93
N LEU A 138 7.57 -13.25 -10.78
CA LEU A 138 6.71 -12.08 -10.69
C LEU A 138 7.50 -10.77 -10.88
N PHE A 139 8.74 -10.74 -10.40
CA PHE A 139 9.65 -9.60 -10.41
C PHE A 139 10.96 -9.91 -11.13
N PRO A 140 10.95 -10.10 -12.46
CA PRO A 140 12.13 -10.50 -13.20
C PRO A 140 13.16 -9.37 -13.28
N LYS A 141 14.43 -9.69 -13.04
CA LYS A 141 15.56 -8.73 -12.92
C LYS A 141 15.74 -7.78 -14.12
N HIS A 142 15.27 -8.18 -15.30
CA HIS A 142 15.39 -7.38 -16.52
C HIS A 142 14.23 -6.39 -16.74
N LYS A 143 13.30 -6.32 -15.83
CA LYS A 143 12.17 -5.38 -15.86
C LYS A 143 12.34 -4.29 -14.82
N SER A 144 11.84 -3.10 -15.13
CA SER A 144 11.81 -1.95 -14.22
C SER A 144 10.46 -1.80 -13.50
N ILE A 145 9.40 -2.36 -14.09
CA ILE A 145 8.03 -2.33 -13.54
C ILE A 145 7.39 -3.68 -13.76
N SER A 146 6.66 -4.16 -12.76
CA SER A 146 5.80 -5.32 -12.82
C SER A 146 4.44 -4.98 -12.19
N TYR A 147 3.36 -5.43 -12.78
CA TYR A 147 2.00 -5.24 -12.29
C TYR A 147 1.10 -6.39 -12.75
N LEU A 148 -0.04 -6.55 -12.11
CA LEU A 148 -1.03 -7.55 -12.51
C LEU A 148 -1.90 -7.00 -13.64
N GLY A 149 -1.69 -7.50 -14.84
CA GLY A 149 -2.53 -7.17 -16.00
C GLY A 149 -3.89 -7.86 -15.95
N ARG A 150 -4.93 -7.18 -16.41
CA ARG A 150 -6.29 -7.73 -16.55
C ARG A 150 -6.72 -7.60 -18.01
N PRO A 151 -6.91 -8.72 -18.74
CA PRO A 151 -7.39 -8.66 -20.11
C PRO A 151 -8.74 -7.93 -20.23
N GLY A 152 -8.78 -6.85 -21.03
CA GLY A 152 -9.99 -6.05 -21.26
C GLY A 152 -10.38 -5.07 -20.14
N GLU A 153 -9.58 -4.96 -19.08
CA GLU A 153 -9.79 -4.06 -17.96
C GLU A 153 -8.57 -3.16 -17.72
N TYR A 154 -8.69 -2.20 -16.80
CA TYR A 154 -7.52 -1.46 -16.31
C TYR A 154 -6.61 -2.39 -15.50
N ASP A 155 -5.30 -2.14 -15.61
CA ASP A 155 -4.32 -2.88 -14.83
C ASP A 155 -4.58 -2.79 -13.32
N GLU A 156 -4.32 -3.89 -12.63
CA GLU A 156 -4.51 -3.93 -11.18
C GLU A 156 -3.41 -3.14 -10.48
N CYS A 157 -3.80 -2.22 -9.63
CA CYS A 157 -2.86 -1.42 -8.83
C CYS A 157 -2.74 -1.90 -7.37
N GLY A 158 -3.40 -3.00 -7.01
CA GLY A 158 -3.31 -3.61 -5.69
C GLY A 158 -1.98 -4.32 -5.45
N LEU A 159 -1.29 -4.72 -6.54
CA LEU A 159 0.09 -5.22 -6.52
C LEU A 159 0.84 -4.64 -7.72
N MET A 160 1.94 -3.93 -7.43
CA MET A 160 2.86 -3.37 -8.41
C MET A 160 4.24 -3.07 -7.82
#